data_550dcddfec1172b47774dccf3aaf043c
#
_entry.id   550dcddfec1172b47774dccf3aaf043c
#
_cell.length_a   1.000
_cell.length_b   1.000
_cell.length_c   1.000
_cell.angle_alpha   90.00
_cell.angle_beta   90.00
_cell.angle_gamma   90.00
#
_symmetry.space_group_name_H-M   'P 1'
#
loop_
_entity.id
_entity.type
_entity.pdbx_description
1 polymer ?
#
loop_
_entity_poly.entity_id
_entity_poly.type
_entity_poly.pdbx_seq_one_letter_code
_entity_poly.pdbx_strand_id
1 'polypeptide(L)'
;MEPTKLNLVALNNANFKTSKYADELCNKLMSRLGFKVRHEAARLSIARSLAVDEVPRALNTAHAESDGQVIRGVQLFGDDLAVWTGLLIEHAGRADLSLRELQDMVRLHWHRGAVLLTDDWKKAEGNFDQFLRKLAAQAGVCTNDAEDKFNGLN
;
A
#
# COMPACT_ATOMS: atom_id res chain seq x y z
N MET A 1 21.28 23.23 0.88
CA MET A 1 19.85 23.21 1.26
C MET A 1 19.61 22.04 2.19
N GLU A 2 19.18 22.30 3.41
CA GLU A 2 18.84 21.20 4.33
C GLU A 2 17.61 20.46 3.80
N PRO A 3 17.57 19.13 3.93
CA PRO A 3 16.39 18.37 3.56
C PRO A 3 15.19 18.76 4.43
N THR A 4 14.03 18.86 3.83
CA THR A 4 12.78 19.17 4.55
C THR A 4 12.49 18.07 5.58
N LYS A 5 12.43 18.45 6.85
CA LYS A 5 12.07 17.55 7.93
C LYS A 5 10.61 17.13 7.82
N LEU A 6 10.32 15.90 8.22
CA LEU A 6 8.96 15.40 8.28
C LEU A 6 8.16 16.16 9.35
N ASN A 7 7.01 16.67 8.93
CA ASN A 7 5.98 17.20 9.82
C ASN A 7 4.62 17.06 9.14
N LEU A 8 3.55 17.12 9.91
CA LEU A 8 2.20 16.88 9.39
C LEU A 8 1.77 17.90 8.32
N VAL A 9 2.19 19.16 8.44
CA VAL A 9 1.86 20.19 7.45
C VAL A 9 2.54 19.90 6.12
N ALA A 10 3.82 19.58 6.14
CA ALA A 10 4.57 19.22 4.95
C ALA A 10 4.00 17.96 4.27
N LEU A 11 3.64 16.95 5.06
CA LEU A 11 3.06 15.70 4.57
C LEU A 11 1.66 15.89 3.96
N ASN A 12 0.79 16.69 4.60
CA ASN A 12 -0.53 17.01 4.06
C ASN A 12 -0.46 17.71 2.70
N ASN A 13 0.53 18.57 2.53
CA ASN A 13 0.72 19.37 1.32
C ASN A 13 1.61 18.70 0.27
N ALA A 14 2.32 17.63 0.63
CA ALA A 14 3.18 16.90 -0.28
C ALA A 14 2.36 16.19 -1.37
N ASN A 15 2.95 16.09 -2.54
CA ASN A 15 2.41 15.31 -3.64
C ASN A 15 3.05 13.92 -3.64
N PHE A 16 2.22 12.91 -3.71
CA PHE A 16 2.62 11.51 -3.83
C PHE A 16 2.22 10.98 -5.21
N LYS A 17 3.08 10.19 -5.80
CA LYS A 17 2.84 9.59 -7.10
C LYS A 17 3.43 8.20 -7.15
N THR A 18 2.92 7.38 -8.05
CA THR A 18 3.51 6.08 -8.35
C THR A 18 3.90 6.01 -9.82
N SER A 19 4.35 4.85 -10.30
CA SER A 19 4.57 4.63 -11.73
C SER A 19 3.25 4.66 -12.50
N LYS A 20 3.30 5.00 -13.78
CA LYS A 20 2.15 4.89 -14.68
C LYS A 20 1.59 3.48 -14.72
N TYR A 21 2.45 2.47 -14.72
CA TYR A 21 2.06 1.07 -14.69
C TYR A 21 1.22 0.71 -13.45
N ALA A 22 1.68 1.10 -12.27
CA ALA A 22 0.93 0.87 -11.03
C ALA A 22 -0.39 1.64 -10.99
N ASP A 23 -0.43 2.85 -11.52
CA ASP A 23 -1.67 3.63 -11.62
C ASP A 23 -2.71 2.95 -12.52
N GLU A 24 -2.29 2.40 -13.64
CA GLU A 24 -3.14 1.61 -14.53
C GLU A 24 -3.67 0.33 -13.85
N LEU A 25 -2.84 -0.37 -13.09
CA LEU A 25 -3.27 -1.52 -12.28
C LEU A 25 -4.29 -1.12 -11.22
N CYS A 26 -4.07 -0.01 -10.52
CA CYS A 26 -5.00 0.53 -9.52
C CYS A 26 -6.35 0.91 -10.14
N ASN A 27 -6.37 1.49 -11.33
CA ASN A 27 -7.61 1.80 -12.05
C ASN A 27 -8.43 0.54 -12.37
N LYS A 28 -7.76 -0.54 -12.75
CA LYS A 28 -8.42 -1.85 -12.98
C LYS A 28 -8.95 -2.44 -11.67
N LEU A 29 -8.18 -2.35 -10.59
CA LEU A 29 -8.60 -2.81 -9.27
C LEU A 29 -9.79 -2.03 -8.73
N MET A 30 -9.86 -0.72 -8.95
CA MET A 30 -11.01 0.10 -8.57
C MET A 30 -12.31 -0.45 -9.14
N SER A 31 -12.35 -0.75 -10.43
CA SER A 31 -13.52 -1.31 -11.09
C SER A 31 -13.90 -2.69 -10.54
N ARG A 32 -12.91 -3.54 -10.30
CA ARG A 32 -13.11 -4.92 -9.82
C ARG A 32 -13.56 -4.99 -8.37
N LEU A 33 -13.03 -4.10 -7.52
CA LEU A 33 -13.31 -4.08 -6.08
C LEU A 33 -14.43 -3.11 -5.69
N GLY A 34 -14.97 -2.36 -6.64
CA GLY A 34 -16.04 -1.40 -6.39
C GLY A 34 -15.60 -0.14 -5.62
N PHE A 35 -14.32 0.20 -5.67
CA PHE A 35 -13.83 1.45 -5.09
C PHE A 35 -14.31 2.66 -5.89
N LYS A 36 -14.70 3.72 -5.19
CA LYS A 36 -15.23 4.93 -5.81
C LYS A 36 -14.18 5.99 -6.06
N VAL A 37 -13.10 5.97 -5.28
CA VAL A 37 -12.05 6.97 -5.34
C VAL A 37 -10.67 6.31 -5.42
N ARG A 38 -9.76 6.99 -6.12
CA ARG A 38 -8.41 6.50 -6.41
C ARG A 38 -7.56 6.20 -5.21
N HIS A 39 -7.65 7.04 -4.20
CA HIS A 39 -6.81 6.89 -3.01
C HIS A 39 -7.17 5.63 -2.20
N GLU A 40 -8.35 5.06 -2.35
CA GLU A 40 -8.68 3.75 -1.74
C GLU A 40 -7.81 2.63 -2.31
N ALA A 41 -7.70 2.56 -3.63
CA ALA A 41 -6.84 1.57 -4.30
C ALA A 41 -5.35 1.81 -3.99
N ALA A 42 -4.93 3.07 -3.92
CA ALA A 42 -3.57 3.44 -3.54
C ALA A 42 -3.23 3.01 -2.11
N ARG A 43 -4.11 3.31 -1.16
CA ARG A 43 -3.93 2.90 0.25
C ARG A 43 -3.87 1.38 0.40
N LEU A 44 -4.77 0.65 -0.25
CA LEU A 44 -4.77 -0.80 -0.21
C LEU A 44 -3.47 -1.36 -0.81
N SER A 45 -2.98 -0.78 -1.89
CA SER A 45 -1.69 -1.16 -2.50
C SER A 45 -0.52 -0.94 -1.54
N ILE A 46 -0.43 0.22 -0.92
CA ILE A 46 0.61 0.53 0.07
C ILE A 46 0.52 -0.44 1.25
N ALA A 47 -0.67 -0.68 1.78
CA ALA A 47 -0.89 -1.62 2.88
C ALA A 47 -0.47 -3.05 2.51
N ARG A 48 -0.81 -3.51 1.31
CA ARG A 48 -0.41 -4.81 0.80
C ARG A 48 1.10 -4.96 0.71
N SER A 49 1.79 -3.91 0.27
CA SER A 49 3.25 -3.89 0.21
C SER A 49 3.89 -3.88 1.60
N LEU A 50 3.32 -3.15 2.55
CA LEU A 50 3.81 -3.13 3.94
C LEU A 50 3.70 -4.49 4.65
N ALA A 51 2.82 -5.38 4.19
CA ALA A 51 2.71 -6.76 4.69
C ALA A 51 3.86 -7.67 4.23
N VAL A 52 4.73 -7.21 3.34
CA VAL A 52 5.96 -7.88 2.94
C VAL A 52 7.10 -7.36 3.79
N ASP A 53 7.82 -8.23 4.47
CA ASP A 53 8.88 -7.84 5.42
C ASP A 53 10.01 -7.06 4.77
N GLU A 54 10.36 -7.39 3.53
CA GLU A 54 11.44 -6.73 2.80
C GLU A 54 11.04 -5.33 2.34
N VAL A 55 11.97 -4.39 2.42
CA VAL A 55 11.84 -3.05 1.83
C VAL A 55 11.71 -3.19 0.30
N PRO A 56 10.79 -2.45 -0.34
CA PRO A 56 10.63 -2.56 -1.79
C PRO A 56 11.88 -2.10 -2.53
N ARG A 57 12.21 -2.80 -3.62
CA ARG A 57 13.35 -2.50 -4.47
C ARG A 57 13.07 -1.28 -5.36
N ALA A 58 14.15 -0.62 -5.79
CA ALA A 58 14.05 0.43 -6.80
C ALA A 58 13.35 -0.08 -8.06
N LEU A 59 12.53 0.79 -8.69
CA LEU A 59 11.86 0.48 -9.94
C LEU A 59 12.88 0.36 -11.08
N ASN A 60 12.57 -0.49 -12.07
CA ASN A 60 13.33 -0.48 -13.32
C ASN A 60 13.19 0.88 -14.03
N THR A 61 14.09 1.17 -14.97
CA THR A 61 14.14 2.47 -15.66
C THR A 61 12.81 2.85 -16.30
N ALA A 62 12.15 1.93 -16.98
CA ALA A 62 10.87 2.20 -17.65
C ALA A 62 9.77 2.64 -16.67
N HIS A 63 9.69 1.99 -15.51
CA HIS A 63 8.71 2.35 -14.47
C HIS A 63 9.12 3.58 -13.66
N ALA A 64 10.42 3.81 -13.48
CA ALA A 64 10.92 4.98 -12.76
C ALA A 64 10.69 6.29 -13.52
N GLU A 65 10.75 6.25 -14.84
CA GLU A 65 10.63 7.43 -15.72
C GLU A 65 9.19 7.79 -16.10
N SER A 66 8.25 6.86 -15.94
CA SER A 66 6.84 7.06 -16.28
C SER A 66 5.99 7.25 -15.04
N ASP A 67 5.49 8.45 -14.83
CA ASP A 67 4.65 8.79 -13.68
C ASP A 67 3.17 8.56 -13.96
N GLY A 68 2.48 8.03 -12.96
CA GLY A 68 1.03 7.99 -12.85
C GLY A 68 0.47 9.31 -12.31
N GLN A 69 -0.76 9.28 -11.84
CA GLN A 69 -1.38 10.46 -11.27
C GLN A 69 -0.79 10.83 -9.91
N VAL A 70 -0.85 12.12 -9.64
CA VAL A 70 -0.42 12.72 -8.39
C VAL A 70 -1.60 12.81 -7.43
N ILE A 71 -1.41 12.38 -6.19
CA ILE A 71 -2.38 12.50 -5.09
C ILE A 71 -1.71 13.27 -3.94
N ARG A 72 -2.38 14.30 -3.43
CA ARG A 72 -1.88 15.03 -2.25
C ARG A 72 -1.96 14.18 -1.00
N GLY A 73 -1.04 14.38 -0.07
CA GLY A 73 -0.96 13.62 1.18
C GLY A 73 -2.28 13.63 1.97
N VAL A 74 -2.94 14.77 2.06
CA VAL A 74 -4.23 14.91 2.73
C VAL A 74 -5.34 14.04 2.09
N GLN A 75 -5.28 13.83 0.80
CA GLN A 75 -6.22 12.96 0.07
C GLN A 75 -5.79 11.49 0.12
N LEU A 76 -4.51 11.22 -0.06
CA LEU A 76 -3.99 9.85 -0.07
C LEU A 76 -4.19 9.16 1.27
N PHE A 77 -3.83 9.82 2.37
CA PHE A 77 -3.82 9.24 3.71
C PHE A 77 -4.97 9.72 4.61
N GLY A 78 -5.65 10.80 4.22
CA GLY A 78 -6.77 11.35 4.99
C GLY A 78 -6.38 11.68 6.44
N ASP A 79 -7.28 11.43 7.36
CA ASP A 79 -7.09 11.70 8.80
C ASP A 79 -6.04 10.77 9.45
N ASP A 80 -5.70 9.67 8.81
CA ASP A 80 -4.75 8.67 9.31
C ASP A 80 -3.30 8.91 8.84
N LEU A 81 -2.99 10.10 8.34
CA LEU A 81 -1.67 10.45 7.80
C LEU A 81 -0.53 10.10 8.76
N ALA A 82 -0.67 10.42 10.04
CA ALA A 82 0.35 10.13 11.06
C ALA A 82 0.55 8.61 11.24
N VAL A 83 -0.51 7.83 11.19
CA VAL A 83 -0.45 6.36 11.28
C VAL A 83 0.27 5.78 10.07
N TRP A 84 -0.10 6.18 8.87
CA TRP A 84 0.56 5.72 7.64
C TRP A 84 2.04 6.09 7.61
N THR A 85 2.37 7.30 8.01
CA THR A 85 3.77 7.74 8.11
C THR A 85 4.56 6.90 9.10
N GLY A 86 3.98 6.63 10.28
CA GLY A 86 4.58 5.77 11.29
C GLY A 86 4.84 4.36 10.79
N LEU A 87 3.89 3.74 10.09
CA LEU A 87 4.04 2.41 9.50
C LEU A 87 5.14 2.37 8.43
N LEU A 88 5.24 3.38 7.60
CA LEU A 88 6.27 3.48 6.57
C LEU A 88 7.67 3.64 7.19
N ILE A 89 7.80 4.46 8.21
CA ILE A 89 9.06 4.68 8.95
C ILE A 89 9.48 3.39 9.67
N GLU A 90 8.56 2.73 10.35
CA GLU A 90 8.81 1.46 11.04
C GLU A 90 9.28 0.39 10.05
N HIS A 91 8.61 0.25 8.94
CA HIS A 91 8.98 -0.72 7.91
C HIS A 91 10.37 -0.43 7.30
N ALA A 92 10.71 0.84 7.13
CA ALA A 92 12.04 1.26 6.67
C ALA A 92 13.16 0.99 7.67
N GLY A 93 12.82 0.88 8.96
CA GLY A 93 13.81 0.75 10.04
C GLY A 93 14.68 2.00 10.26
N ARG A 94 14.21 3.17 9.78
CA ARG A 94 14.92 4.45 9.87
C ARG A 94 13.96 5.56 10.30
N ALA A 95 14.32 6.31 11.35
CA ALA A 95 13.54 7.45 11.84
C ALA A 95 13.95 8.80 11.22
N ASP A 96 15.06 8.83 10.49
CA ASP A 96 15.69 10.06 9.96
C ASP A 96 15.34 10.34 8.48
N LEU A 97 14.21 9.84 8.02
CA LEU A 97 13.75 10.05 6.64
C LEU A 97 13.44 11.52 6.35
N SER A 98 13.93 12.04 5.23
CA SER A 98 13.47 13.31 4.67
C SER A 98 12.09 13.14 4.01
N LEU A 99 11.42 14.25 3.74
CA LEU A 99 10.14 14.22 2.99
C LEU A 99 10.31 13.55 1.63
N ARG A 100 11.39 13.84 0.91
CA ARG A 100 11.68 13.25 -0.40
C ARG A 100 11.89 11.73 -0.30
N GLU A 101 12.66 11.27 0.67
CA GLU A 101 12.86 9.84 0.90
C GLU A 101 11.54 9.13 1.23
N LEU A 102 10.66 9.77 2.00
CA LEU A 102 9.33 9.24 2.28
C LEU A 102 8.47 9.19 1.01
N GLN A 103 8.49 10.23 0.18
CA GLN A 103 7.78 10.23 -1.10
C GLN A 103 8.28 9.12 -2.03
N ASP A 104 9.59 8.92 -2.12
CA ASP A 104 10.18 7.83 -2.90
C ASP A 104 9.78 6.47 -2.35
N MET A 105 9.74 6.31 -1.05
CA MET A 105 9.30 5.08 -0.38
C MET A 105 7.82 4.78 -0.64
N VAL A 106 6.95 5.78 -0.54
CA VAL A 106 5.52 5.65 -0.88
C VAL A 106 5.36 5.20 -2.34
N ARG A 107 6.15 5.77 -3.25
CA ARG A 107 6.16 5.37 -4.66
C ARG A 107 6.46 3.88 -4.84
N LEU A 108 7.48 3.39 -4.16
CA LEU A 108 7.90 1.99 -4.25
C LEU A 108 6.88 1.04 -3.63
N HIS A 109 6.34 1.37 -2.46
CA HIS A 109 5.30 0.58 -1.82
C HIS A 109 4.01 0.53 -2.65
N TRP A 110 3.59 1.66 -3.16
CA TRP A 110 2.40 1.74 -4.01
C TRP A 110 2.56 0.89 -5.27
N HIS A 111 3.70 0.99 -5.94
CA HIS A 111 4.00 0.17 -7.12
C HIS A 111 3.98 -1.32 -6.80
N ARG A 112 4.76 -1.75 -5.81
CA ARG A 112 4.83 -3.16 -5.41
C ARG A 112 3.46 -3.69 -4.97
N GLY A 113 2.73 -2.93 -4.20
CA GLY A 113 1.40 -3.30 -3.72
C GLY A 113 0.38 -3.46 -4.85
N ALA A 114 0.40 -2.57 -5.83
CA ALA A 114 -0.49 -2.67 -6.99
C ALA A 114 -0.22 -3.95 -7.81
N VAL A 115 1.04 -4.32 -7.98
CA VAL A 115 1.45 -5.58 -8.63
C VAL A 115 0.99 -6.79 -7.82
N LEU A 116 1.23 -6.79 -6.53
CA LEU A 116 0.84 -7.89 -5.63
C LEU A 116 -0.67 -8.06 -5.56
N LEU A 117 -1.44 -6.98 -5.43
CA LEU A 117 -2.90 -7.05 -5.42
C LEU A 117 -3.47 -7.57 -6.74
N THR A 118 -2.89 -7.18 -7.85
CA THR A 118 -3.30 -7.69 -9.17
C THR A 118 -3.06 -9.19 -9.26
N ASP A 119 -1.93 -9.67 -8.75
CA ASP A 119 -1.62 -11.09 -8.70
C ASP A 119 -2.55 -11.84 -7.74
N ASP A 120 -2.80 -11.29 -6.56
CA ASP A 120 -3.76 -11.83 -5.58
C ASP A 120 -5.17 -11.97 -6.18
N TRP A 121 -5.61 -10.98 -6.97
CA TRP A 121 -6.90 -11.01 -7.66
C TRP A 121 -6.96 -12.12 -8.71
N LYS A 122 -5.89 -12.28 -9.49
CA LYS A 122 -5.79 -13.36 -10.48
C LYS A 122 -5.82 -14.74 -9.82
N LYS A 123 -5.09 -14.92 -8.72
CA LYS A 123 -5.07 -16.17 -7.95
C LYS A 123 -6.40 -16.48 -7.28
N ALA A 124 -7.20 -15.46 -6.97
CA ALA A 124 -8.56 -15.61 -6.47
C ALA A 124 -9.59 -15.85 -7.61
N GLU A 125 -9.15 -15.92 -8.87
CA GLU A 125 -10.01 -16.14 -10.05
C GLU A 125 -11.18 -15.15 -10.15
N GLY A 126 -10.96 -13.91 -9.70
CA GLY A 126 -11.98 -12.87 -9.67
C GLY A 126 -13.05 -13.06 -8.58
N ASN A 127 -12.86 -13.99 -7.66
CA ASN A 127 -13.74 -14.21 -6.52
C ASN A 127 -13.36 -13.27 -5.36
N PHE A 128 -14.25 -12.34 -5.03
CA PHE A 128 -14.01 -11.33 -4.02
C PHE A 128 -13.80 -11.91 -2.60
N ASP A 129 -14.58 -12.92 -2.22
CA ASP A 129 -14.44 -13.57 -0.93
C ASP A 129 -13.08 -14.27 -0.78
N GLN A 130 -12.65 -15.00 -1.80
CA GLN A 130 -11.32 -15.62 -1.81
C GLN A 130 -10.19 -14.57 -1.81
N PHE A 131 -10.37 -13.47 -2.51
CA PHE A 131 -9.43 -12.35 -2.50
C PHE A 131 -9.27 -11.78 -1.10
N LEU A 132 -10.37 -11.51 -0.38
CA LEU A 132 -10.33 -11.04 1.01
C LEU A 132 -9.66 -12.03 1.95
N ARG A 133 -9.93 -13.33 1.81
CA ARG A 133 -9.29 -14.37 2.62
C ARG A 133 -7.77 -14.40 2.42
N LYS A 134 -7.31 -14.24 1.19
CA LYS A 134 -5.87 -14.14 0.89
C LYS A 134 -5.22 -12.92 1.53
N LEU A 135 -5.88 -11.76 1.48
CA LEU A 135 -5.39 -10.55 2.15
C LEU A 135 -5.31 -10.74 3.67
N ALA A 136 -6.34 -11.33 4.28
CA ALA A 136 -6.38 -11.60 5.71
C ALA A 136 -5.26 -12.58 6.14
N ALA A 137 -5.03 -13.63 5.38
CA ALA A 137 -3.95 -14.58 5.63
C ALA A 137 -2.57 -13.93 5.60
N GLN A 138 -2.33 -12.99 4.67
CA GLN A 138 -1.07 -12.25 4.56
C GLN A 138 -0.85 -11.25 5.70
N ALA A 139 -1.94 -10.73 6.27
CA ALA A 139 -1.89 -9.86 7.44
C ALA A 139 -1.68 -10.62 8.76
N GLY A 140 -1.52 -11.95 8.72
CA GLY A 140 -1.36 -12.79 9.91
C GLY A 140 -2.65 -12.97 10.71
N VAL A 141 -3.81 -12.64 10.13
CA VAL A 141 -5.11 -12.92 10.73
C VAL A 141 -5.38 -14.40 10.56
N CYS A 142 -5.39 -15.14 11.67
CA CYS A 142 -5.75 -16.55 11.68
C CYS A 142 -7.19 -16.71 11.20
N THR A 143 -7.39 -17.29 10.03
CA THR A 143 -8.69 -17.75 9.59
C THR A 143 -8.99 -19.03 10.38
N ASN A 144 -9.81 -18.87 11.43
CA ASN A 144 -10.54 -19.94 12.15
C ASN A 144 -9.99 -21.39 12.14
N ASP A 145 -8.88 -21.60 12.83
CA ASP A 145 -8.62 -22.90 13.46
C ASP A 145 -9.18 -22.92 14.91
N ALA A 146 -9.94 -21.89 15.30
CA ALA A 146 -10.49 -21.76 16.65
C ALA A 146 -11.77 -22.58 16.85
N GLU A 147 -12.47 -22.97 15.79
CA GLU A 147 -13.70 -23.80 15.95
C GLU A 147 -13.41 -25.28 16.21
N ASP A 148 -12.28 -25.81 15.75
CA ASP A 148 -11.93 -27.21 15.98
C ASP A 148 -11.38 -27.49 17.39
N LYS A 149 -10.92 -26.47 18.12
CA LYS A 149 -10.43 -26.66 19.50
C LYS A 149 -11.50 -26.64 20.56
N PHE A 150 -12.70 -26.13 20.25
CA PHE A 150 -13.81 -26.09 21.19
C PHE A 150 -14.70 -27.34 21.14
N ASN A 151 -14.71 -28.09 20.05
CA ASN A 151 -15.51 -29.31 19.91
C ASN A 151 -14.85 -30.58 20.47
N GLY A 152 -13.66 -30.47 21.04
CA GLY A 152 -12.92 -31.58 21.66
C GLY A 152 -13.01 -31.69 23.20
N LEU A 153 -13.84 -30.86 23.83
CA LEU A 153 -14.01 -30.85 25.31
C LEU A 153 -15.44 -31.13 25.70
N ASN A 154 -15.96 -32.32 25.33
CA ASN A 154 -17.10 -32.97 25.94
C ASN A 154 -16.81 -34.45 26.17
#